data_6a557bea5a2e9c401c53a07d953ee327
#
_entry.id   6a557bea5a2e9c401c53a07d953ee327
#
_cell.length_a   1.000
_cell.length_b   1.000
_cell.length_c   1.000
_cell.angle_alpha   90.00
_cell.angle_beta   90.00
_cell.angle_gamma   90.00
#
_symmetry.space_group_name_H-M   'P 1'
#
loop_
_entity.id
_entity.type
_entity.pdbx_description
1 polymer ?
#
loop_
_entity_poly.entity_id
_entity_poly.type
_entity_poly.pdbx_seq_one_letter_code
_entity_poly.pdbx_strand_id
1 'polypeptide(L)'
;AADSVDVVSDYVALKKRGANWVGLCPFHNDRKPSFYVTRTKGFCKCFSCGEGGSPVNFIMKIENMSYPEALRYLAKKYHIEIQEKEITDEERQQQSEQESMFVINEFAMGFFEKQLHETQEGVDVGLSYFRERGFSDESIHNFHLGYSPDKSTALHDAAVKAGYNEELLIKVGLCGKDDRGHWYDKFKGRVIFPIFTKSGKVVAFGGRTLHNHHAKYINSPESAIYHKRKTIYGLAQAKREIAKLDKCFIVEGYADVISMHQAGFKNVIATSGTSLT
;
A
#
# COMPACT_ATOMS: atom_id res chain seq x y z
N ALA A 1 16.78 -11.98 23.17
CA ALA A 1 15.49 -12.13 22.46
C ALA A 1 14.41 -12.42 23.52
N ALA A 2 13.21 -11.85 23.39
CA ALA A 2 12.11 -12.06 24.31
C ALA A 2 11.66 -13.53 24.28
N ASP A 3 11.57 -14.17 25.46
CA ASP A 3 11.09 -15.55 25.58
C ASP A 3 9.57 -15.60 25.31
N SER A 4 9.18 -16.40 24.33
CA SER A 4 7.78 -16.49 23.93
C SER A 4 6.85 -17.04 25.05
N VAL A 5 7.35 -17.94 25.87
CA VAL A 5 6.57 -18.51 27.00
C VAL A 5 6.41 -17.47 28.09
N ASP A 6 7.46 -16.75 28.41
CA ASP A 6 7.46 -15.71 29.43
C ASP A 6 6.52 -14.55 29.07
N VAL A 7 6.59 -14.08 27.80
CA VAL A 7 5.70 -13.02 27.31
C VAL A 7 4.25 -13.43 27.32
N VAL A 8 3.94 -14.65 26.83
CA VAL A 8 2.56 -15.12 26.75
C VAL A 8 1.98 -15.47 28.11
N SER A 9 2.80 -15.93 29.05
CA SER A 9 2.37 -16.29 30.41
C SER A 9 1.80 -15.12 31.21
N ASP A 10 2.12 -13.88 30.87
CA ASP A 10 1.51 -12.70 31.52
C ASP A 10 0.01 -12.58 31.22
N TYR A 11 -0.45 -13.17 30.12
CA TYR A 11 -1.83 -13.03 29.61
C TYR A 11 -2.60 -14.34 29.59
N VAL A 12 -1.90 -15.46 29.51
CA VAL A 12 -2.49 -16.79 29.31
C VAL A 12 -1.93 -17.77 30.30
N ALA A 13 -2.80 -18.43 31.07
CA ALA A 13 -2.40 -19.52 31.94
C ALA A 13 -1.93 -20.72 31.10
N LEU A 14 -0.62 -20.90 31.01
CA LEU A 14 0.01 -21.93 30.20
C LEU A 14 0.33 -23.17 31.03
N LYS A 15 0.04 -24.36 30.47
CA LYS A 15 0.44 -25.68 31.03
C LYS A 15 1.46 -26.33 30.07
N LYS A 16 2.54 -26.87 30.60
CA LYS A 16 3.54 -27.59 29.82
C LYS A 16 2.96 -28.90 29.26
N ARG A 17 3.14 -29.11 27.96
CA ARG A 17 2.71 -30.32 27.25
C ARG A 17 3.82 -30.78 26.28
N GLY A 18 4.67 -31.68 26.75
CA GLY A 18 5.87 -32.09 26.02
C GLY A 18 6.85 -30.93 25.84
N ALA A 19 7.24 -30.66 24.60
CA ALA A 19 8.15 -29.56 24.24
C ALA A 19 7.45 -28.19 24.13
N ASN A 20 6.11 -28.16 24.20
CA ASN A 20 5.30 -26.97 24.05
C ASN A 20 4.58 -26.58 25.34
N TRP A 21 4.03 -25.37 25.34
CA TRP A 21 3.15 -24.85 26.37
C TRP A 21 1.78 -24.60 25.74
N VAL A 22 0.69 -24.88 26.45
CA VAL A 22 -0.66 -24.82 25.91
C VAL A 22 -1.58 -24.11 26.88
N GLY A 23 -2.43 -23.21 26.37
CA GLY A 23 -3.45 -22.49 27.12
C GLY A 23 -4.70 -22.22 26.31
N LEU A 24 -5.65 -21.51 26.91
CA LEU A 24 -6.82 -20.99 26.20
C LEU A 24 -6.39 -19.80 25.31
N CYS A 25 -6.96 -19.68 24.13
CA CYS A 25 -6.63 -18.59 23.23
C CYS A 25 -7.18 -17.26 23.74
N PRO A 26 -6.37 -16.19 23.81
CA PRO A 26 -6.85 -14.88 24.24
C PRO A 26 -7.55 -14.08 23.13
N PHE A 27 -7.51 -14.57 21.88
CA PHE A 27 -8.03 -13.85 20.72
C PHE A 27 -9.42 -14.29 20.27
N HIS A 28 -9.97 -15.38 20.85
CA HIS A 28 -11.34 -15.82 20.63
C HIS A 28 -11.87 -16.55 21.88
N ASN A 29 -13.18 -16.74 21.95
CA ASN A 29 -13.79 -17.47 23.06
C ASN A 29 -13.47 -18.97 22.94
N ASP A 30 -12.44 -19.41 23.65
CA ASP A 30 -11.92 -20.78 23.60
C ASP A 30 -12.41 -21.61 24.81
N ARG A 31 -12.99 -22.78 24.52
CA ARG A 31 -13.47 -23.72 25.58
C ARG A 31 -12.48 -24.85 25.84
N LYS A 32 -11.50 -25.04 24.96
CA LYS A 32 -10.47 -26.10 25.09
C LYS A 32 -9.12 -25.50 24.76
N PRO A 33 -8.04 -25.80 25.48
CA PRO A 33 -6.71 -25.27 25.23
C PRO A 33 -6.25 -25.55 23.82
N SER A 34 -6.22 -24.50 22.98
CA SER A 34 -5.85 -24.53 21.57
C SER A 34 -4.68 -23.60 21.21
N PHE A 35 -4.22 -22.79 22.17
CA PHE A 35 -3.13 -21.85 21.99
C PHE A 35 -1.81 -22.46 22.42
N TYR A 36 -0.94 -22.71 21.44
CA TYR A 36 0.36 -23.36 21.63
C TYR A 36 1.48 -22.34 21.60
N VAL A 37 2.42 -22.46 22.53
CA VAL A 37 3.64 -21.64 22.59
C VAL A 37 4.85 -22.55 22.55
N THR A 38 5.77 -22.30 21.63
CA THR A 38 7.00 -23.07 21.47
C THR A 38 8.20 -22.20 21.79
N ARG A 39 8.86 -22.46 22.91
CA ARG A 39 10.03 -21.68 23.36
C ARG A 39 11.18 -21.73 22.36
N THR A 40 11.52 -22.92 21.86
CA THR A 40 12.64 -23.12 20.93
C THR A 40 12.46 -22.43 19.59
N LYS A 41 11.23 -22.26 19.14
CA LYS A 41 10.89 -21.56 17.88
C LYS A 41 10.57 -20.06 18.10
N GLY A 42 10.46 -19.61 19.37
CA GLY A 42 10.08 -18.24 19.69
C GLY A 42 8.74 -17.83 19.07
N PHE A 43 7.74 -18.75 19.08
CA PHE A 43 6.51 -18.60 18.33
C PHE A 43 5.29 -19.11 19.11
N CYS A 44 4.13 -18.45 18.94
CA CYS A 44 2.86 -18.90 19.46
C CYS A 44 1.81 -18.99 18.35
N LYS A 45 0.87 -19.93 18.44
CA LYS A 45 -0.23 -20.10 17.47
C LYS A 45 -1.44 -20.77 18.10
N CYS A 46 -2.60 -20.24 17.81
CA CYS A 46 -3.88 -20.91 18.03
C CYS A 46 -4.21 -21.83 16.87
N PHE A 47 -4.50 -23.10 17.14
CA PHE A 47 -4.91 -24.07 16.12
C PHE A 47 -6.41 -24.00 15.80
N SER A 48 -7.20 -23.27 16.59
CA SER A 48 -8.63 -23.06 16.31
C SER A 48 -8.88 -21.84 15.43
N CYS A 49 -8.35 -20.66 15.77
CA CYS A 49 -8.60 -19.43 15.00
C CYS A 49 -7.43 -19.04 14.06
N GLY A 50 -6.30 -19.75 14.14
CA GLY A 50 -5.13 -19.45 13.30
C GLY A 50 -4.26 -18.29 13.80
N GLU A 51 -4.71 -17.50 14.80
CA GLU A 51 -4.00 -16.36 15.33
C GLU A 51 -2.71 -16.75 16.04
N GLY A 52 -1.67 -15.91 15.91
CA GLY A 52 -0.38 -16.16 16.54
C GLY A 52 0.74 -15.33 15.92
N GLY A 53 1.99 -15.69 16.23
CA GLY A 53 3.17 -15.00 15.71
C GLY A 53 4.32 -15.00 16.70
N SER A 54 5.27 -14.10 16.48
CA SER A 54 6.37 -13.81 17.42
C SER A 54 5.83 -13.15 18.71
N PRO A 55 6.63 -13.09 19.79
CA PRO A 55 6.27 -12.33 21.01
C PRO A 55 5.85 -10.90 20.72
N VAL A 56 6.50 -10.22 19.77
CA VAL A 56 6.13 -8.86 19.35
C VAL A 56 4.74 -8.84 18.73
N ASN A 57 4.45 -9.76 17.80
CA ASN A 57 3.13 -9.84 17.17
C ASN A 57 2.02 -10.18 18.17
N PHE A 58 2.33 -10.99 19.19
CA PHE A 58 1.40 -11.29 20.27
C PHE A 58 1.05 -10.03 21.06
N ILE A 59 2.05 -9.25 21.50
CA ILE A 59 1.84 -7.98 22.22
C ILE A 59 1.08 -6.96 21.36
N MET A 60 1.47 -6.80 20.09
CA MET A 60 0.74 -5.90 19.17
C MET A 60 -0.77 -6.18 19.15
N LYS A 61 -1.15 -7.46 19.16
CA LYS A 61 -2.55 -7.86 19.08
C LYS A 61 -3.28 -7.77 20.41
N ILE A 62 -2.66 -8.23 21.51
CA ILE A 62 -3.31 -8.28 22.81
C ILE A 62 -3.48 -6.91 23.45
N GLU A 63 -2.51 -6.03 23.25
CA GLU A 63 -2.48 -4.67 23.78
C GLU A 63 -2.91 -3.61 22.74
N ASN A 64 -3.26 -4.05 21.51
CA ASN A 64 -3.61 -3.16 20.41
C ASN A 64 -2.54 -2.08 20.12
N MET A 65 -1.28 -2.49 20.15
CA MET A 65 -0.11 -1.62 19.96
C MET A 65 0.44 -1.72 18.54
N SER A 66 1.05 -0.63 18.05
CA SER A 66 1.90 -0.66 16.86
C SER A 66 3.19 -1.45 17.11
N TYR A 67 3.87 -1.85 16.04
CA TYR A 67 5.12 -2.59 16.14
C TYR A 67 6.20 -1.86 16.98
N PRO A 68 6.46 -0.55 16.81
CA PRO A 68 7.40 0.18 17.65
C PRO A 68 6.99 0.22 19.12
N GLU A 69 5.72 0.40 19.42
CA GLU A 69 5.19 0.41 20.78
C GLU A 69 5.36 -0.95 21.45
N ALA A 70 5.04 -2.04 20.74
CA ALA A 70 5.24 -3.40 21.24
C ALA A 70 6.73 -3.71 21.50
N LEU A 71 7.64 -3.20 20.66
CA LEU A 71 9.09 -3.32 20.91
C LEU A 71 9.53 -2.58 22.17
N ARG A 72 9.06 -1.33 22.38
CA ARG A 72 9.34 -0.56 23.60
C ARG A 72 8.79 -1.24 24.85
N TYR A 73 7.56 -1.76 24.76
CA TYR A 73 6.94 -2.52 25.84
C TYR A 73 7.80 -3.71 26.26
N LEU A 74 8.23 -4.54 25.29
CA LEU A 74 9.07 -5.70 25.54
C LEU A 74 10.47 -5.30 26.04
N ALA A 75 11.06 -4.26 25.49
CA ALA A 75 12.35 -3.74 25.94
C ALA A 75 12.29 -3.30 27.40
N LYS A 76 11.25 -2.59 27.79
CA LYS A 76 11.02 -2.20 29.20
C LYS A 76 10.85 -3.42 30.11
N LYS A 77 10.09 -4.43 29.68
CA LYS A 77 9.91 -5.69 30.42
C LYS A 77 11.23 -6.42 30.66
N TYR A 78 12.12 -6.44 29.66
CA TYR A 78 13.40 -7.17 29.73
C TYR A 78 14.58 -6.28 30.12
N HIS A 79 14.34 -5.04 30.56
CA HIS A 79 15.37 -4.07 30.91
C HIS A 79 16.42 -3.89 29.79
N ILE A 80 15.97 -3.93 28.55
CA ILE A 80 16.82 -3.68 27.37
C ILE A 80 16.77 -2.18 27.09
N GLU A 81 17.92 -1.54 27.17
CA GLU A 81 18.05 -0.14 26.80
C GLU A 81 17.93 -0.01 25.28
N ILE A 82 16.87 0.65 24.82
CA ILE A 82 16.71 0.99 23.40
C ILE A 82 17.44 2.33 23.21
N GLN A 83 18.51 2.34 22.43
CA GLN A 83 19.05 3.59 21.90
C GLN A 83 18.02 4.14 20.89
N GLU A 84 17.09 4.95 21.37
CA GLU A 84 16.25 5.73 20.47
C GLU A 84 17.16 6.78 19.81
N LYS A 85 17.31 6.66 18.48
CA LYS A 85 17.92 7.74 17.72
C LYS A 85 17.01 8.95 17.90
N GLU A 86 17.48 10.00 18.56
CA GLU A 86 16.76 11.25 18.61
C GLU A 86 16.49 11.70 17.18
N ILE A 87 15.22 11.67 16.79
CA ILE A 87 14.79 12.16 15.48
C ILE A 87 14.93 13.67 15.54
N THR A 88 15.79 14.24 14.71
CA THR A 88 15.96 15.69 14.60
C THR A 88 14.66 16.35 14.17
N ASP A 89 14.52 17.64 14.44
CA ASP A 89 13.32 18.38 13.98
C ASP A 89 13.20 18.36 12.46
N GLU A 90 14.31 18.35 11.74
CA GLU A 90 14.36 18.19 10.28
C GLU A 90 13.83 16.80 9.84
N GLU A 91 14.25 15.72 10.50
CA GLU A 91 13.76 14.37 10.21
C GLU A 91 12.24 14.24 10.50
N ARG A 92 11.74 14.89 11.57
CA ARG A 92 10.30 14.95 11.89
C ARG A 92 9.53 15.69 10.81
N GLN A 93 10.06 16.82 10.36
CA GLN A 93 9.45 17.61 9.30
C GLN A 93 9.40 16.85 7.97
N GLN A 94 10.47 16.15 7.61
CA GLN A 94 10.51 15.29 6.42
C GLN A 94 9.50 14.15 6.50
N GLN A 95 9.37 13.47 7.65
CA GLN A 95 8.37 12.42 7.87
C GLN A 95 6.94 12.95 7.74
N SER A 96 6.65 14.10 8.36
CA SER A 96 5.34 14.76 8.27
C SER A 96 5.01 15.16 6.82
N GLU A 97 5.99 15.66 6.08
CA GLU A 97 5.82 16.00 4.67
C GLU A 97 5.55 14.76 3.81
N GLN A 98 6.29 13.67 4.02
CA GLN A 98 6.05 12.40 3.34
C GLN A 98 4.66 11.82 3.64
N GLU A 99 4.21 11.89 4.90
CA GLU A 99 2.86 11.48 5.27
C GLU A 99 1.80 12.31 4.54
N SER A 100 2.00 13.62 4.46
CA SER A 100 1.13 14.53 3.70
C SER A 100 1.09 14.21 2.21
N MET A 101 2.22 13.77 1.62
CA MET A 101 2.28 13.31 0.24
C MET A 101 1.48 12.02 0.02
N PHE A 102 1.48 11.08 0.95
CA PHE A 102 0.63 9.89 0.87
C PHE A 102 -0.85 10.26 0.92
N VAL A 103 -1.23 11.16 1.82
CA VAL A 103 -2.62 11.61 1.98
C VAL A 103 -3.13 12.29 0.71
N ILE A 104 -2.34 13.15 0.08
CA ILE A 104 -2.74 13.83 -1.16
C ILE A 104 -2.82 12.87 -2.36
N ASN A 105 -1.96 11.87 -2.44
CA ASN A 105 -2.05 10.83 -3.45
C ASN A 105 -3.30 9.95 -3.26
N GLU A 106 -3.66 9.60 -2.03
CA GLU A 106 -4.88 8.87 -1.71
C GLU A 106 -6.12 9.67 -2.13
N PHE A 107 -6.14 10.97 -1.83
CA PHE A 107 -7.19 11.88 -2.30
C PHE A 107 -7.28 11.91 -3.83
N ALA A 108 -6.14 12.03 -4.52
CA ALA A 108 -6.10 12.06 -5.99
C ALA A 108 -6.58 10.74 -6.60
N MET A 109 -6.23 9.60 -6.02
CA MET A 109 -6.72 8.29 -6.44
C MET A 109 -8.24 8.23 -6.33
N GLY A 110 -8.82 8.59 -5.19
CA GLY A 110 -10.28 8.63 -5.00
C GLY A 110 -10.96 9.64 -5.93
N PHE A 111 -10.32 10.77 -6.22
CA PHE A 111 -10.82 11.71 -7.21
C PHE A 111 -10.90 11.09 -8.61
N PHE A 112 -9.83 10.43 -9.08
CA PHE A 112 -9.79 9.79 -10.40
C PHE A 112 -10.77 8.62 -10.52
N GLU A 113 -10.94 7.81 -9.47
CA GLU A 113 -11.96 6.75 -9.43
C GLU A 113 -13.36 7.35 -9.55
N LYS A 114 -13.64 8.39 -8.77
CA LYS A 114 -14.91 9.11 -8.82
C LYS A 114 -15.17 9.71 -10.20
N GLN A 115 -14.19 10.35 -10.81
CA GLN A 115 -14.32 10.87 -12.17
C GLN A 115 -14.65 9.75 -13.16
N LEU A 116 -14.01 8.58 -13.05
CA LEU A 116 -14.26 7.43 -13.93
C LEU A 116 -15.70 6.92 -13.86
N HIS A 117 -16.27 6.85 -12.67
CA HIS A 117 -17.56 6.16 -12.46
C HIS A 117 -18.75 7.09 -12.33
N GLU A 118 -18.58 8.33 -11.89
CA GLU A 118 -19.67 9.23 -11.54
C GLU A 118 -19.87 10.39 -12.55
N THR A 119 -18.97 10.58 -13.52
CA THR A 119 -19.11 11.62 -14.53
C THR A 119 -19.45 11.03 -15.91
N GLN A 120 -20.21 11.79 -16.72
CA GLN A 120 -20.54 11.36 -18.08
C GLN A 120 -19.27 11.18 -18.93
N GLU A 121 -18.31 12.12 -18.86
CA GLU A 121 -17.05 12.02 -19.58
C GLU A 121 -16.24 10.80 -19.11
N GLY A 122 -16.18 10.54 -17.80
CA GLY A 122 -15.48 9.38 -17.25
C GLY A 122 -16.05 8.05 -17.74
N VAL A 123 -17.38 7.93 -17.80
CA VAL A 123 -18.07 6.72 -18.30
C VAL A 123 -17.88 6.57 -19.80
N ASP A 124 -18.12 7.62 -20.57
CA ASP A 124 -18.11 7.55 -22.04
C ASP A 124 -16.71 7.38 -22.60
N VAL A 125 -15.70 7.94 -21.95
CA VAL A 125 -14.31 7.94 -22.42
C VAL A 125 -13.44 6.97 -21.62
N GLY A 126 -13.34 7.15 -20.31
CA GLY A 126 -12.43 6.40 -19.45
C GLY A 126 -12.86 4.94 -19.27
N LEU A 127 -14.10 4.72 -18.83
CA LEU A 127 -14.63 3.39 -18.56
C LEU A 127 -14.80 2.58 -19.84
N SER A 128 -15.27 3.22 -20.94
CA SER A 128 -15.36 2.59 -22.26
C SER A 128 -13.99 2.11 -22.74
N TYR A 129 -12.94 2.91 -22.58
CA TYR A 129 -11.57 2.51 -22.91
C TYR A 129 -11.14 1.24 -22.16
N PHE A 130 -11.38 1.15 -20.84
CA PHE A 130 -11.02 -0.04 -20.08
C PHE A 130 -11.80 -1.28 -20.49
N ARG A 131 -13.11 -1.12 -20.77
CA ARG A 131 -13.98 -2.20 -21.26
C ARG A 131 -13.61 -2.68 -22.67
N GLU A 132 -13.27 -1.77 -23.58
CA GLU A 132 -12.76 -2.13 -24.92
C GLU A 132 -11.44 -2.90 -24.85
N ARG A 133 -10.63 -2.66 -23.80
CA ARG A 133 -9.44 -3.43 -23.46
C ARG A 133 -9.72 -4.79 -22.83
N GLY A 134 -10.98 -5.12 -22.60
CA GLY A 134 -11.40 -6.37 -21.99
C GLY A 134 -11.24 -6.42 -20.46
N PHE A 135 -11.06 -5.27 -19.78
CA PHE A 135 -10.98 -5.25 -18.33
C PHE A 135 -12.37 -5.39 -17.72
N SER A 136 -12.50 -6.30 -16.76
CA SER A 136 -13.71 -6.46 -15.96
C SER A 136 -13.84 -5.34 -14.93
N ASP A 137 -15.08 -5.07 -14.51
CA ASP A 137 -15.34 -4.10 -13.44
C ASP A 137 -14.62 -4.48 -12.14
N GLU A 138 -14.48 -5.79 -11.85
CA GLU A 138 -13.67 -6.29 -10.73
C GLU A 138 -12.20 -5.89 -10.86
N SER A 139 -11.60 -6.03 -12.05
CA SER A 139 -10.21 -5.64 -12.31
C SER A 139 -10.02 -4.13 -12.21
N ILE A 140 -10.95 -3.34 -12.76
CA ILE A 140 -10.95 -1.89 -12.66
C ILE A 140 -10.93 -1.45 -11.20
N HIS A 141 -11.78 -2.05 -10.38
CA HIS A 141 -11.85 -1.78 -8.94
C HIS A 141 -10.59 -2.25 -8.19
N ASN A 142 -10.13 -3.50 -8.41
CA ASN A 142 -8.99 -4.08 -7.69
C ASN A 142 -7.66 -3.36 -7.96
N PHE A 143 -7.53 -2.72 -9.11
CA PHE A 143 -6.37 -1.90 -9.48
C PHE A 143 -6.60 -0.40 -9.30
N HIS A 144 -7.76 0.02 -8.76
CA HIS A 144 -8.11 1.41 -8.51
C HIS A 144 -7.97 2.29 -9.75
N LEU A 145 -8.36 1.76 -10.92
CA LEU A 145 -8.24 2.50 -12.17
C LEU A 145 -9.12 3.73 -12.17
N GLY A 146 -8.63 4.81 -12.77
CA GLY A 146 -9.31 6.09 -12.73
C GLY A 146 -9.30 6.82 -14.07
N TYR A 147 -9.90 8.01 -14.06
CA TYR A 147 -9.90 8.92 -15.19
C TYR A 147 -9.62 10.36 -14.70
N SER A 148 -8.74 11.05 -15.40
CA SER A 148 -8.50 12.49 -15.22
C SER A 148 -9.20 13.24 -16.33
N PRO A 149 -10.19 14.13 -16.03
CA PRO A 149 -10.96 14.83 -17.05
C PRO A 149 -10.11 15.71 -17.95
N ASP A 150 -10.60 16.01 -19.16
CA ASP A 150 -9.95 16.95 -20.08
C ASP A 150 -10.17 18.41 -19.71
N LYS A 151 -10.06 18.71 -18.42
CA LYS A 151 -10.09 20.06 -17.85
C LYS A 151 -8.74 20.39 -17.22
N SER A 152 -8.25 21.60 -17.45
CA SER A 152 -6.89 21.98 -17.07
C SER A 152 -6.59 21.92 -15.57
N THR A 153 -7.58 22.13 -14.68
CA THR A 153 -7.43 22.28 -13.24
C THR A 153 -8.46 21.50 -12.44
N ALA A 154 -8.98 20.39 -12.97
CA ALA A 154 -10.04 19.63 -12.31
C ALA A 154 -9.61 19.05 -10.96
N LEU A 155 -8.44 18.40 -10.93
CA LEU A 155 -7.87 17.85 -9.70
C LEU A 155 -7.37 18.96 -8.77
N HIS A 156 -6.67 19.95 -9.33
CA HIS A 156 -6.20 21.11 -8.57
C HIS A 156 -7.34 21.79 -7.81
N ASP A 157 -8.41 22.19 -8.53
CA ASP A 157 -9.57 22.87 -7.93
C ASP A 157 -10.22 22.01 -6.83
N ALA A 158 -10.33 20.71 -7.06
CA ALA A 158 -10.89 19.77 -6.09
C ALA A 158 -10.01 19.65 -4.83
N ALA A 159 -8.70 19.57 -4.99
CA ALA A 159 -7.75 19.47 -3.88
C ALA A 159 -7.74 20.76 -3.03
N VAL A 160 -7.69 21.92 -3.68
CA VAL A 160 -7.76 23.24 -2.98
C VAL A 160 -9.07 23.39 -2.21
N LYS A 161 -10.20 23.02 -2.84
CA LYS A 161 -11.51 23.02 -2.16
C LYS A 161 -11.55 22.10 -0.94
N ALA A 162 -10.82 20.99 -0.98
CA ALA A 162 -10.68 20.04 0.12
C ALA A 162 -9.66 20.47 1.19
N GLY A 163 -8.97 21.62 1.00
CA GLY A 163 -8.03 22.19 1.95
C GLY A 163 -6.59 21.65 1.85
N TYR A 164 -6.24 20.98 0.76
CA TYR A 164 -4.87 20.49 0.56
C TYR A 164 -3.92 21.60 0.12
N ASN A 165 -2.66 21.50 0.56
CA ASN A 165 -1.61 22.43 0.16
C ASN A 165 -1.22 22.23 -1.32
N GLU A 166 -1.29 23.30 -2.09
CA GLU A 166 -0.97 23.32 -3.53
C GLU A 166 0.48 22.92 -3.84
N GLU A 167 1.43 23.26 -2.96
CA GLU A 167 2.84 22.88 -3.15
C GLU A 167 3.04 21.36 -3.11
N LEU A 168 2.26 20.63 -2.32
CA LEU A 168 2.32 19.17 -2.29
C LEU A 168 1.86 18.58 -3.62
N LEU A 169 0.89 19.18 -4.32
CA LEU A 169 0.46 18.74 -5.65
C LEU A 169 1.60 18.81 -6.68
N ILE A 170 2.44 19.83 -6.58
CA ILE A 170 3.65 19.94 -7.41
C ILE A 170 4.68 18.88 -7.00
N LYS A 171 4.95 18.74 -5.70
CA LYS A 171 5.98 17.82 -5.18
C LYS A 171 5.69 16.35 -5.51
N VAL A 172 4.42 15.93 -5.50
CA VAL A 172 4.04 14.56 -5.91
C VAL A 172 3.81 14.44 -7.43
N GLY A 173 3.90 15.55 -8.17
CA GLY A 173 3.78 15.57 -9.62
C GLY A 173 2.37 15.36 -10.15
N LEU A 174 1.35 15.76 -9.42
CA LEU A 174 -0.06 15.76 -9.84
C LEU A 174 -0.40 17.02 -10.66
N CYS A 175 0.10 18.17 -10.25
CA CYS A 175 -0.12 19.44 -10.91
C CYS A 175 1.20 20.13 -11.25
N GLY A 176 1.12 21.20 -12.02
CA GLY A 176 2.24 22.09 -12.34
C GLY A 176 1.76 23.50 -12.59
N LYS A 177 2.73 24.41 -12.83
CA LYS A 177 2.46 25.76 -13.31
C LYS A 177 3.12 25.95 -14.66
N ASP A 178 2.44 26.64 -15.56
CA ASP A 178 3.04 27.08 -16.84
C ASP A 178 3.97 28.29 -16.65
N ASP A 179 4.60 28.74 -17.73
CA ASP A 179 5.54 29.90 -17.73
C ASP A 179 4.85 31.22 -17.30
N ARG A 180 3.53 31.28 -17.34
CA ARG A 180 2.71 32.42 -16.90
C ARG A 180 2.19 32.28 -15.50
N GLY A 181 2.51 31.14 -14.82
CA GLY A 181 2.07 30.84 -13.45
C GLY A 181 0.67 30.24 -13.35
N HIS A 182 0.02 29.88 -14.46
CA HIS A 182 -1.29 29.22 -14.42
C HIS A 182 -1.12 27.74 -14.06
N TRP A 183 -2.01 27.27 -13.19
CA TRP A 183 -2.08 25.87 -12.77
C TRP A 183 -2.56 24.96 -13.90
N TYR A 184 -2.03 23.75 -13.94
CA TYR A 184 -2.52 22.68 -14.80
C TYR A 184 -2.36 21.30 -14.15
N ASP A 185 -3.30 20.40 -14.45
CA ASP A 185 -3.24 18.98 -14.06
C ASP A 185 -2.34 18.22 -15.05
N LYS A 186 -1.32 17.51 -14.53
CA LYS A 186 -0.36 16.77 -15.37
C LYS A 186 -0.99 15.59 -16.10
N PHE A 187 -2.04 15.01 -15.54
CA PHE A 187 -2.72 13.82 -16.09
C PHE A 187 -4.00 14.15 -16.86
N LYS A 188 -4.25 15.40 -17.19
CA LYS A 188 -5.40 15.88 -17.95
C LYS A 188 -5.72 14.99 -19.17
N GLY A 189 -6.99 14.57 -19.35
CA GLY A 189 -7.48 13.78 -20.47
C GLY A 189 -6.86 12.38 -20.56
N ARG A 190 -6.58 11.73 -19.41
CA ARG A 190 -5.91 10.42 -19.35
C ARG A 190 -6.66 9.42 -18.50
N VAL A 191 -6.60 8.16 -18.90
CA VAL A 191 -6.91 7.05 -18.00
C VAL A 191 -5.73 6.82 -17.06
N ILE A 192 -6.03 6.49 -15.81
CA ILE A 192 -5.09 6.50 -14.69
C ILE A 192 -4.85 5.10 -14.14
N PHE A 193 -3.58 4.81 -13.88
CA PHE A 193 -3.09 3.58 -13.27
C PHE A 193 -2.34 3.95 -11.98
N PRO A 194 -2.95 3.80 -10.80
CA PRO A 194 -2.27 4.08 -9.54
C PRO A 194 -1.12 3.10 -9.30
N ILE A 195 -0.02 3.63 -8.77
CA ILE A 195 1.19 2.88 -8.46
C ILE A 195 1.33 2.79 -6.94
N PHE A 196 1.49 1.58 -6.41
CA PHE A 196 1.48 1.31 -4.97
C PHE A 196 2.86 0.90 -4.46
N THR A 197 3.12 1.21 -3.20
CA THR A 197 4.20 0.56 -2.44
C THR A 197 3.88 -0.91 -2.23
N LYS A 198 4.87 -1.70 -1.82
CA LYS A 198 4.66 -3.09 -1.37
C LYS A 198 3.64 -3.19 -0.23
N SER A 199 3.50 -2.17 0.62
CA SER A 199 2.52 -2.14 1.70
C SER A 199 1.10 -1.76 1.26
N GLY A 200 0.91 -1.27 0.02
CA GLY A 200 -0.40 -0.91 -0.53
C GLY A 200 -0.74 0.58 -0.45
N LYS A 201 0.21 1.46 -0.09
CA LYS A 201 0.00 2.92 -0.14
C LYS A 201 0.24 3.42 -1.57
N VAL A 202 -0.62 4.27 -2.09
CA VAL A 202 -0.44 4.90 -3.41
C VAL A 202 0.67 5.95 -3.37
N VAL A 203 1.65 5.83 -4.28
CA VAL A 203 2.84 6.70 -4.31
C VAL A 203 2.98 7.51 -5.59
N ALA A 204 2.35 7.08 -6.66
CA ALA A 204 2.46 7.69 -7.97
C ALA A 204 1.32 7.24 -8.88
N PHE A 205 1.29 7.79 -10.08
CA PHE A 205 0.33 7.46 -11.11
C PHE A 205 1.01 7.29 -12.46
N GLY A 206 0.52 6.33 -13.25
CA GLY A 206 0.71 6.26 -14.67
C GLY A 206 -0.54 6.81 -15.36
N GLY A 207 -0.38 7.58 -16.42
CA GLY A 207 -1.50 8.12 -17.19
C GLY A 207 -1.34 7.86 -18.67
N ARG A 208 -2.34 7.22 -19.30
CA ARG A 208 -2.36 6.99 -20.76
C ARG A 208 -3.33 7.94 -21.44
N THR A 209 -2.82 8.70 -22.42
CA THR A 209 -3.70 9.52 -23.26
C THR A 209 -4.53 8.67 -24.22
N LEU A 210 -5.76 9.10 -24.47
CA LEU A 210 -6.67 8.52 -25.45
C LEU A 210 -6.62 9.28 -26.78
N HIS A 211 -5.95 10.40 -26.84
CA HIS A 211 -5.72 11.20 -28.03
C HIS A 211 -4.38 10.86 -28.68
N ASN A 212 -4.21 11.18 -29.97
CA ASN A 212 -2.94 11.05 -30.68
C ASN A 212 -1.94 12.12 -30.17
N HIS A 213 -1.20 11.78 -29.14
CA HIS A 213 -0.14 12.60 -28.56
C HIS A 213 1.19 11.85 -28.61
N HIS A 214 2.31 12.59 -28.79
CA HIS A 214 3.66 12.01 -28.82
C HIS A 214 4.02 11.20 -27.57
N ALA A 215 3.52 11.59 -26.39
CA ALA A 215 3.71 10.84 -25.14
C ALA A 215 2.43 10.05 -24.79
N LYS A 216 2.32 8.82 -25.32
CA LYS A 216 1.20 7.91 -25.08
C LYS A 216 1.01 7.61 -23.58
N TYR A 217 2.10 7.37 -22.86
CA TYR A 217 2.14 7.20 -21.41
C TYR A 217 3.00 8.26 -20.76
N ILE A 218 2.56 8.76 -19.62
CA ILE A 218 3.36 9.56 -18.70
C ILE A 218 3.26 8.95 -17.31
N ASN A 219 4.31 9.10 -16.52
CA ASN A 219 4.33 8.69 -15.11
C ASN A 219 4.60 9.89 -14.22
N SER A 220 4.21 9.81 -12.95
CA SER A 220 4.64 10.76 -11.95
C SER A 220 6.17 10.92 -11.98
N PRO A 221 6.71 12.12 -11.73
CA PRO A 221 8.15 12.32 -11.54
C PRO A 221 8.63 11.62 -10.25
N GLU A 222 9.95 11.54 -10.06
CA GLU A 222 10.56 11.17 -8.78
C GLU A 222 10.07 12.12 -7.67
N SER A 223 9.84 11.57 -6.48
CA SER A 223 9.46 12.36 -5.30
C SER A 223 10.03 11.73 -4.03
N ALA A 224 9.81 12.38 -2.88
CA ALA A 224 10.25 11.82 -1.59
C ALA A 224 9.59 10.47 -1.22
N ILE A 225 8.44 10.14 -1.86
CA ILE A 225 7.70 8.89 -1.64
C ILE A 225 7.69 7.95 -2.85
N TYR A 226 8.18 8.38 -4.01
CA TYR A 226 8.18 7.61 -5.25
C TYR A 226 9.56 7.57 -5.91
N HIS A 227 10.10 6.38 -6.04
CA HIS A 227 11.35 6.10 -6.74
C HIS A 227 11.09 5.09 -7.86
N LYS A 228 11.10 5.51 -9.12
CA LYS A 228 10.81 4.65 -10.29
C LYS A 228 11.59 3.35 -10.28
N ARG A 229 12.90 3.43 -9.99
CA ARG A 229 13.80 2.26 -9.99
C ARG A 229 13.52 1.26 -8.85
N LYS A 230 12.84 1.69 -7.79
CA LYS A 230 12.53 0.88 -6.60
C LYS A 230 11.07 0.45 -6.53
N THR A 231 10.24 0.97 -7.44
CA THR A 231 8.79 0.73 -7.41
C THR A 231 8.38 -0.15 -8.60
N ILE A 232 7.77 -1.27 -8.28
CA ILE A 232 7.35 -2.29 -9.25
C ILE A 232 5.82 -2.28 -9.28
N TYR A 233 5.24 -2.10 -10.47
CA TYR A 233 3.79 -2.11 -10.64
C TYR A 233 3.21 -3.52 -10.43
N GLY A 234 2.06 -3.59 -9.75
CA GLY A 234 1.39 -4.85 -9.45
C GLY A 234 1.95 -5.61 -8.25
N LEU A 235 3.09 -5.18 -7.66
CA LEU A 235 3.70 -5.91 -6.55
C LEU A 235 2.81 -5.95 -5.29
N ALA A 236 2.05 -4.90 -5.01
CA ALA A 236 1.11 -4.86 -3.89
C ALA A 236 0.07 -5.97 -4.01
N GLN A 237 -0.47 -6.17 -5.21
CA GLN A 237 -1.47 -7.19 -5.52
C GLN A 237 -0.85 -8.60 -5.60
N ALA A 238 0.34 -8.72 -6.20
CA ALA A 238 0.97 -10.00 -6.52
C ALA A 238 1.74 -10.67 -5.36
N LYS A 239 2.19 -9.91 -4.36
CA LYS A 239 3.15 -10.36 -3.32
C LYS A 239 2.75 -11.65 -2.59
N ARG A 240 1.45 -11.88 -2.36
CA ARG A 240 0.95 -13.08 -1.66
C ARG A 240 1.07 -14.32 -2.54
N GLU A 241 0.66 -14.22 -3.81
CA GLU A 241 0.75 -15.33 -4.76
C GLU A 241 2.20 -15.60 -5.17
N ILE A 242 3.05 -14.58 -5.30
CA ILE A 242 4.50 -14.75 -5.50
C ILE A 242 5.09 -15.59 -4.35
N ALA A 243 4.81 -15.20 -3.11
CA ALA A 243 5.33 -15.93 -1.94
C ALA A 243 4.78 -17.36 -1.83
N LYS A 244 3.52 -17.60 -2.23
CA LYS A 244 2.87 -18.91 -2.19
C LYS A 244 3.40 -19.85 -3.27
N LEU A 245 3.60 -19.33 -4.49
CA LEU A 245 3.97 -20.12 -5.66
C LEU A 245 5.49 -20.20 -5.89
N ASP A 246 6.26 -19.36 -5.17
CA ASP A 246 7.70 -19.15 -5.39
C ASP A 246 8.06 -18.86 -6.86
N LYS A 247 7.15 -18.14 -7.55
CA LYS A 247 7.26 -17.77 -8.96
C LYS A 247 6.68 -16.38 -9.20
N CYS A 248 7.27 -15.67 -10.17
CA CYS A 248 6.83 -14.35 -10.59
C CYS A 248 6.89 -14.25 -12.12
N PHE A 249 5.83 -13.72 -12.72
CA PHE A 249 5.83 -13.29 -14.11
C PHE A 249 6.18 -11.81 -14.17
N ILE A 250 7.03 -11.45 -15.13
CA ILE A 250 7.43 -10.07 -15.38
C ILE A 250 6.96 -9.68 -16.77
N VAL A 251 6.20 -8.59 -16.86
CA VAL A 251 5.67 -8.03 -18.11
C VAL A 251 6.11 -6.57 -18.28
N GLU A 252 5.82 -5.94 -19.42
CA GLU A 252 6.31 -4.60 -19.72
C GLU A 252 5.45 -3.49 -19.10
N GLY A 253 4.13 -3.61 -19.17
CA GLY A 253 3.21 -2.50 -18.90
C GLY A 253 2.09 -2.78 -17.92
N TYR A 254 1.40 -1.71 -17.55
CA TYR A 254 0.26 -1.71 -16.63
C TYR A 254 -0.87 -2.63 -17.11
N ALA A 255 -1.24 -2.50 -18.39
CA ALA A 255 -2.32 -3.26 -18.98
C ALA A 255 -2.04 -4.78 -18.97
N ASP A 256 -0.79 -5.17 -19.20
CA ASP A 256 -0.38 -6.57 -19.23
C ASP A 256 -0.53 -7.21 -17.85
N VAL A 257 -0.14 -6.49 -16.78
CA VAL A 257 -0.34 -6.94 -15.40
C VAL A 257 -1.83 -7.18 -15.12
N ILE A 258 -2.68 -6.22 -15.48
CA ILE A 258 -4.11 -6.30 -15.20
C ILE A 258 -4.74 -7.46 -15.99
N SER A 259 -4.41 -7.60 -17.28
CA SER A 259 -4.91 -8.68 -18.14
C SER A 259 -4.50 -10.07 -17.61
N MET A 260 -3.23 -10.26 -17.24
CA MET A 260 -2.77 -11.52 -16.67
C MET A 260 -3.40 -11.81 -15.31
N HIS A 261 -3.49 -10.79 -14.45
CA HIS A 261 -4.13 -10.94 -13.15
C HIS A 261 -5.61 -11.35 -13.28
N GLN A 262 -6.34 -10.73 -14.20
CA GLN A 262 -7.72 -11.09 -14.54
C GLN A 262 -7.84 -12.53 -15.10
N ALA A 263 -6.87 -12.97 -15.87
CA ALA A 263 -6.80 -14.35 -16.38
C ALA A 263 -6.39 -15.40 -15.30
N GLY A 264 -6.23 -14.97 -14.04
CA GLY A 264 -5.90 -15.85 -12.92
C GLY A 264 -4.41 -15.93 -12.57
N PHE A 265 -3.52 -15.30 -13.34
CA PHE A 265 -2.08 -15.24 -13.05
C PHE A 265 -1.79 -14.07 -12.09
N LYS A 266 -2.14 -14.26 -10.80
CA LYS A 266 -2.04 -13.19 -9.81
C LYS A 266 -0.61 -12.88 -9.31
N ASN A 267 0.38 -13.67 -9.71
CA ASN A 267 1.81 -13.50 -9.41
C ASN A 267 2.55 -12.74 -10.50
N VAL A 268 1.96 -11.70 -11.07
CA VAL A 268 2.48 -10.90 -12.18
C VAL A 268 2.80 -9.47 -11.75
N ILE A 269 3.91 -8.94 -12.25
CA ILE A 269 4.41 -7.58 -12.01
C ILE A 269 4.91 -6.94 -13.30
N ALA A 270 5.05 -5.61 -13.32
CA ALA A 270 5.68 -4.91 -14.44
C ALA A 270 6.77 -3.94 -13.99
N THR A 271 7.78 -3.76 -14.85
CA THR A 271 8.86 -2.79 -14.65
C THR A 271 8.47 -1.37 -15.06
N SER A 272 7.33 -1.21 -15.77
CA SER A 272 6.72 0.08 -16.16
C SER A 272 7.66 1.06 -16.86
N GLY A 273 8.51 0.54 -17.77
CA GLY A 273 9.45 1.33 -18.55
C GLY A 273 10.77 1.65 -17.84
N THR A 274 11.08 0.98 -16.74
CA THR A 274 12.42 0.96 -16.16
C THR A 274 13.14 -0.33 -16.57
N SER A 275 14.37 -0.21 -17.09
CA SER A 275 15.21 -1.39 -17.31
C SER A 275 15.47 -2.10 -16.00
N LEU A 276 15.37 -3.43 -16.01
CA LEU A 276 15.87 -4.28 -14.93
C LEU A 276 17.40 -4.12 -14.88
N THR A 277 17.90 -3.42 -13.88
CA THR A 277 19.35 -3.27 -13.60
C THR A 277 19.70 -4.00 -12.33
#